data_ea257a3fc05666caff28494248712e8d
#
_entry.id   ea257a3fc05666caff28494248712e8d
#
_cell.length_a   1.000
_cell.length_b   1.000
_cell.length_c   1.000
_cell.angle_alpha   90.00
_cell.angle_beta   90.00
_cell.angle_gamma   90.00
#
_symmetry.space_group_name_H-M   'P 1'
#
loop_
_entity.id
_entity.type
_entity.pdbx_description
1 polymer ?
#
loop_
_entity_poly.entity_id
_entity_poly.type
_entity_poly.pdbx_seq_one_letter_code
_entity_poly.pdbx_strand_id
1 'polypeptide(L)'
;MSIYEFIISVFLIIEQFYSAIVIQPLRSRGFPPALSDIEILTIQIVGEFLGLDSDKNIWFYFKNNWFEWFPKLGSYPNFCKHCAKLWHVSQQIMSQLKSFFGLDNIHFIDGFPIPVCRYARAKKHKNFKESAGFSYCAAKQEKYYGFKGH
;
A
#
# COMPACT_ATOMS: atom_id res chain seq x y z
N MET A 1 22.16 5.54 -6.56
CA MET A 1 21.08 5.51 -7.58
C MET A 1 20.30 6.80 -7.47
N SER A 2 20.20 7.54 -8.54
CA SER A 2 19.37 8.77 -8.58
C SER A 2 17.90 8.41 -8.53
N ILE A 3 17.05 9.37 -8.16
CA ILE A 3 15.59 9.16 -8.15
C ILE A 3 15.04 8.86 -9.56
N TYR A 4 15.67 9.41 -10.61
CA TYR A 4 15.33 9.13 -12.00
C TYR A 4 15.55 7.65 -12.34
N GLU A 5 16.73 7.13 -12.05
CA GLU A 5 17.07 5.72 -12.25
C GLU A 5 16.16 4.80 -11.42
N PHE A 6 15.83 5.22 -10.22
CA PHE A 6 14.91 4.46 -9.35
C PHE A 6 13.52 4.36 -9.95
N ILE A 7 12.92 5.45 -10.41
CA ILE A 7 11.59 5.44 -11.06
C ILE A 7 11.59 4.53 -12.29
N ILE A 8 12.62 4.62 -13.13
CA ILE A 8 12.76 3.78 -14.33
C ILE A 8 12.87 2.31 -13.93
N SER A 9 13.72 1.99 -12.96
CA SER A 9 13.92 0.61 -12.50
C SER A 9 12.64 0.01 -11.93
N VAL A 10 11.92 0.76 -11.10
CA VAL A 10 10.63 0.34 -10.55
C VAL A 10 9.60 0.12 -11.67
N PHE A 11 9.53 1.02 -12.64
CA PHE A 11 8.62 0.88 -13.78
C PHE A 11 8.89 -0.41 -14.56
N LEU A 12 10.13 -0.70 -14.90
CA LEU A 12 10.51 -1.90 -15.65
C LEU A 12 10.23 -3.20 -14.87
N ILE A 13 10.50 -3.19 -13.58
CA ILE A 13 10.18 -4.33 -12.71
C ILE A 13 8.68 -4.57 -12.67
N ILE A 14 7.89 -3.51 -12.45
CA ILE A 14 6.42 -3.61 -12.41
C ILE A 14 5.88 -4.08 -13.76
N GLU A 15 6.37 -3.57 -14.88
CA GLU A 15 5.96 -3.99 -16.21
C GLU A 15 6.15 -5.49 -16.43
N GLN A 16 7.31 -6.01 -16.03
CA GLN A 16 7.61 -7.43 -16.13
C GLN A 16 6.62 -8.28 -15.32
N PHE A 17 6.40 -7.95 -14.04
CA PHE A 17 5.49 -8.71 -13.18
C PHE A 17 4.02 -8.51 -13.55
N TYR A 18 3.62 -7.29 -13.91
CA TYR A 18 2.27 -6.99 -14.35
C TYR A 18 1.88 -7.80 -15.58
N SER A 19 2.76 -7.89 -16.58
CA SER A 19 2.53 -8.66 -17.80
C SER A 19 2.39 -10.16 -17.55
N ALA A 20 3.07 -10.67 -16.52
CA ALA A 20 2.95 -12.07 -16.11
C ALA A 20 1.65 -12.36 -15.33
N ILE A 21 1.15 -11.39 -14.57
CA ILE A 21 -0.04 -11.56 -13.70
C ILE A 21 -1.34 -11.24 -14.46
N VAL A 22 -1.35 -10.16 -15.24
CA VAL A 22 -2.54 -9.62 -15.89
C VAL A 22 -2.59 -10.08 -17.36
N ILE A 23 -3.08 -11.29 -17.58
CA ILE A 23 -3.22 -11.88 -18.93
C ILE A 23 -4.39 -11.24 -19.71
N GLN A 24 -5.43 -10.81 -18.99
CA GLN A 24 -6.61 -10.18 -19.60
C GLN A 24 -6.79 -8.76 -19.06
N PRO A 25 -7.31 -7.83 -19.88
CA PRO A 25 -7.57 -6.46 -19.43
C PRO A 25 -8.45 -6.44 -18.18
N LEU A 26 -8.02 -5.74 -17.13
CA LEU A 26 -8.77 -5.59 -15.87
C LEU A 26 -10.11 -4.85 -16.07
N ARG A 27 -10.28 -4.20 -17.21
CA ARG A 27 -11.49 -3.45 -17.59
C ARG A 27 -12.01 -3.92 -18.91
N SER A 28 -13.26 -4.43 -18.91
CA SER A 28 -13.94 -4.90 -20.11
C SER A 28 -14.82 -3.84 -20.77
N ARG A 29 -15.09 -2.70 -20.09
CA ARG A 29 -15.98 -1.65 -20.58
C ARG A 29 -15.48 -0.25 -20.18
N GLY A 30 -15.84 0.76 -20.97
CA GLY A 30 -15.52 2.16 -20.73
C GLY A 30 -14.24 2.63 -21.43
N PHE A 31 -13.93 3.93 -21.28
CA PHE A 31 -12.72 4.50 -21.83
C PHE A 31 -11.49 4.01 -21.07
N PRO A 32 -10.37 3.76 -21.76
CA PRO A 32 -9.12 3.44 -21.10
C PRO A 32 -8.71 4.57 -20.14
N PRO A 33 -8.08 4.24 -19.00
CA PRO A 33 -7.61 5.25 -18.07
C PRO A 33 -6.52 6.09 -18.74
N ALA A 34 -6.41 7.35 -18.32
CA ALA A 34 -5.42 8.27 -18.85
C ALA A 34 -3.98 7.81 -18.56
N LEU A 35 -3.72 7.36 -17.31
CA LEU A 35 -2.48 6.65 -16.95
C LEU A 35 -2.70 5.15 -17.07
N SER A 36 -1.66 4.43 -17.48
CA SER A 36 -1.64 2.96 -17.43
C SER A 36 -1.63 2.45 -15.98
N ASP A 37 -2.01 1.21 -15.82
CA ASP A 37 -1.97 0.55 -14.51
C ASP A 37 -0.52 0.45 -13.98
N ILE A 38 0.45 0.24 -14.87
CA ILE A 38 1.88 0.20 -14.56
C ILE A 38 2.37 1.54 -14.04
N GLU A 39 1.98 2.66 -14.69
CA GLU A 39 2.34 4.01 -14.23
C GLU A 39 1.78 4.30 -12.83
N ILE A 40 0.53 3.93 -12.56
CA ILE A 40 -0.09 4.10 -11.23
C ILE A 40 0.65 3.30 -10.16
N LEU A 41 0.94 2.02 -10.43
CA LEU A 41 1.69 1.17 -9.50
C LEU A 41 3.10 1.69 -9.25
N THR A 42 3.75 2.22 -10.30
CA THR A 42 5.07 2.86 -10.17
C THR A 42 5.01 4.08 -9.25
N ILE A 43 4.04 4.97 -9.46
CA ILE A 43 3.83 6.16 -8.63
C ILE A 43 3.60 5.77 -7.16
N GLN A 44 2.77 4.76 -6.90
CA GLN A 44 2.49 4.29 -5.54
C GLN A 44 3.76 3.73 -4.87
N ILE A 45 4.43 2.78 -5.50
CA ILE A 45 5.61 2.12 -4.92
C ILE A 45 6.76 3.12 -4.70
N VAL A 46 7.03 4.01 -5.66
CA VAL A 46 8.05 5.05 -5.48
C VAL A 46 7.66 6.02 -4.37
N GLY A 47 6.39 6.41 -4.29
CA GLY A 47 5.89 7.29 -3.23
C GLY A 47 6.04 6.68 -1.84
N GLU A 48 5.69 5.42 -1.67
CA GLU A 48 5.87 4.68 -0.41
C GLU A 48 7.35 4.55 -0.04
N PHE A 49 8.23 4.25 -1.01
CA PHE A 49 9.67 4.20 -0.79
C PHE A 49 10.24 5.54 -0.32
N LEU A 50 9.70 6.67 -0.82
CA LEU A 50 10.07 8.01 -0.38
C LEU A 50 9.51 8.39 1.00
N GLY A 51 8.76 7.49 1.65
CA GLY A 51 8.16 7.73 2.95
C GLY A 51 6.92 8.63 2.91
N LEU A 52 6.27 8.74 1.75
CA LEU A 52 5.02 9.48 1.63
C LEU A 52 3.87 8.60 2.16
N ASP A 53 3.26 9.03 3.24
CA ASP A 53 2.34 8.27 4.10
C ASP A 53 0.89 8.22 3.62
N SER A 54 0.56 8.86 2.50
CA SER A 54 -0.80 8.87 1.98
C SER A 54 -0.85 9.06 0.46
N ASP A 55 -1.89 8.50 -0.16
CA ASP A 55 -2.18 8.69 -1.60
C ASP A 55 -2.22 10.17 -1.99
N LYS A 56 -2.65 11.04 -1.08
CA LYS A 56 -2.69 12.49 -1.33
C LYS A 56 -1.29 13.08 -1.44
N ASN A 57 -0.39 12.70 -0.53
CA ASN A 57 0.99 13.18 -0.52
C ASN A 57 1.75 12.62 -1.72
N ILE A 58 1.53 11.36 -2.07
CA ILE A 58 2.09 10.72 -3.28
C ILE A 58 1.63 11.47 -4.54
N TRP A 59 0.31 11.63 -4.71
CA TRP A 59 -0.24 12.34 -5.85
C TRP A 59 0.30 13.77 -5.97
N PHE A 60 0.34 14.51 -4.86
CA PHE A 60 0.81 15.89 -4.81
C PHE A 60 2.31 15.99 -5.19
N TYR A 61 3.12 15.07 -4.67
CA TYR A 61 4.54 15.00 -4.98
C TYR A 61 4.78 14.76 -6.46
N PHE A 62 4.13 13.77 -7.05
CA PHE A 62 4.28 13.47 -8.48
C PHE A 62 3.71 14.58 -9.36
N LYS A 63 2.60 15.19 -8.97
CA LYS A 63 2.00 16.33 -9.68
C LYS A 63 2.93 17.52 -9.79
N ASN A 64 3.70 17.80 -8.73
CA ASN A 64 4.56 18.98 -8.69
C ASN A 64 5.98 18.74 -9.20
N ASN A 65 6.51 17.53 -9.06
CA ASN A 65 7.92 17.26 -9.36
C ASN A 65 8.13 16.40 -10.61
N TRP A 66 7.10 15.63 -11.02
CA TRP A 66 7.23 14.61 -12.07
C TRP A 66 6.15 14.70 -13.14
N PHE A 67 5.50 15.86 -13.27
CA PHE A 67 4.41 16.04 -14.23
C PHE A 67 4.85 15.81 -15.67
N GLU A 68 6.09 16.16 -16.02
CA GLU A 68 6.65 15.91 -17.35
C GLU A 68 6.73 14.41 -17.70
N TRP A 69 6.98 13.57 -16.70
CA TRP A 69 7.04 12.11 -16.86
C TRP A 69 5.66 11.46 -16.84
N PHE A 70 4.75 12.05 -16.08
CA PHE A 70 3.38 11.59 -15.92
C PHE A 70 2.36 12.67 -16.31
N PRO A 71 2.38 13.15 -17.58
CA PRO A 71 1.55 14.30 -17.99
C PRO A 71 0.06 14.03 -17.92
N LYS A 72 -0.33 12.75 -17.92
CA LYS A 72 -1.71 12.30 -17.80
C LYS A 72 -2.16 12.05 -16.36
N LEU A 73 -1.35 12.42 -15.36
CA LEU A 73 -1.74 12.35 -13.96
C LEU A 73 -2.90 13.32 -13.69
N GLY A 74 -4.10 12.80 -13.69
CA GLY A 74 -5.35 13.55 -13.60
C GLY A 74 -5.61 14.09 -12.20
N SER A 75 -6.89 14.22 -11.85
CA SER A 75 -7.31 14.68 -10.53
C SER A 75 -7.03 13.64 -9.44
N TYR A 76 -6.81 14.12 -8.21
CA TYR A 76 -6.61 13.25 -7.05
C TYR A 76 -7.71 12.18 -6.85
N PRO A 77 -9.02 12.51 -6.96
CA PRO A 77 -10.06 11.48 -6.85
C PRO A 77 -9.95 10.36 -7.89
N ASN A 78 -9.54 10.70 -9.12
CA ASN A 78 -9.35 9.70 -10.18
C ASN A 78 -8.13 8.82 -9.89
N PHE A 79 -7.05 9.40 -9.39
CA PHE A 79 -5.88 8.67 -8.94
C PHE A 79 -6.25 7.66 -7.85
N CYS A 80 -6.92 8.09 -6.77
CA CYS A 80 -7.35 7.19 -5.69
C CYS A 80 -8.27 6.06 -6.17
N LYS A 81 -9.22 6.36 -7.06
CA LYS A 81 -10.09 5.33 -7.64
C LYS A 81 -9.31 4.30 -8.46
N HIS A 82 -8.26 4.73 -9.12
CA HIS A 82 -7.39 3.85 -9.89
C HIS A 82 -6.55 2.98 -8.96
N CYS A 83 -5.89 3.57 -7.96
CA CYS A 83 -5.15 2.85 -6.92
C CYS A 83 -6.02 1.77 -6.25
N ALA A 84 -7.23 2.13 -5.83
CA ALA A 84 -8.16 1.21 -5.20
C ALA A 84 -8.57 0.01 -6.08
N LYS A 85 -8.55 0.14 -7.41
CA LYS A 85 -8.81 -0.97 -8.33
C LYS A 85 -7.61 -1.90 -8.52
N LEU A 86 -6.41 -1.41 -8.25
CA LEU A 86 -5.17 -2.14 -8.48
C LEU A 86 -4.62 -2.83 -7.21
N TRP A 87 -5.27 -2.66 -6.06
CA TRP A 87 -4.76 -3.18 -4.78
C TRP A 87 -4.42 -4.67 -4.82
N HIS A 88 -5.26 -5.51 -5.46
CA HIS A 88 -5.04 -6.94 -5.56
C HIS A 88 -3.88 -7.30 -6.49
N VAL A 89 -3.68 -6.53 -7.58
CA VAL A 89 -2.53 -6.69 -8.48
C VAL A 89 -1.24 -6.28 -7.75
N SER A 90 -1.28 -5.17 -7.02
CA SER A 90 -0.17 -4.73 -6.16
C SER A 90 0.23 -5.81 -5.16
N GLN A 91 -0.73 -6.44 -4.48
CA GLN A 91 -0.46 -7.55 -3.56
C GLN A 91 0.20 -8.75 -4.26
N GLN A 92 -0.27 -9.12 -5.46
CA GLN A 92 0.30 -10.22 -6.21
C GLN A 92 1.73 -9.91 -6.66
N ILE A 93 2.00 -8.69 -7.15
CA ILE A 93 3.34 -8.23 -7.49
C ILE A 93 4.26 -8.29 -6.26
N MET A 94 3.81 -7.76 -5.12
CA MET A 94 4.60 -7.79 -3.87
C MET A 94 4.88 -9.21 -3.39
N SER A 95 3.92 -10.13 -3.56
CA SER A 95 4.12 -11.54 -3.22
C SER A 95 5.18 -12.20 -4.10
N GLN A 96 5.17 -11.91 -5.40
CA GLN A 96 6.17 -12.43 -6.33
C GLN A 96 7.56 -11.81 -6.08
N LEU A 97 7.62 -10.51 -5.81
CA LEU A 97 8.86 -9.84 -5.42
C LEU A 97 9.46 -10.43 -4.14
N LYS A 98 8.63 -10.76 -3.16
CA LYS A 98 9.06 -11.47 -1.95
C LYS A 98 9.72 -12.81 -2.26
N SER A 99 9.14 -13.60 -3.14
CA SER A 99 9.72 -14.88 -3.52
C SER A 99 11.00 -14.74 -4.34
N PHE A 100 11.13 -13.65 -5.09
CA PHE A 100 12.30 -13.35 -5.91
C PHE A 100 13.48 -12.79 -5.11
N PHE A 101 13.21 -11.91 -4.14
CA PHE A 101 14.22 -11.25 -3.30
C PHE A 101 14.35 -11.86 -1.90
N GLY A 102 13.41 -12.69 -1.48
CA GLY A 102 13.34 -13.25 -0.13
C GLY A 102 14.26 -14.43 0.09
N LEU A 103 15.57 -14.19 0.01
CA LEU A 103 16.60 -15.19 0.28
C LEU A 103 16.94 -15.31 1.78
N ASP A 104 16.43 -14.42 2.62
CA ASP A 104 16.73 -14.41 4.05
C ASP A 104 15.62 -15.06 4.86
N ASN A 105 15.98 -16.03 5.71
CA ASN A 105 15.08 -16.65 6.69
C ASN A 105 14.81 -15.73 7.92
N ILE A 106 15.29 -14.48 7.90
CA ILE A 106 15.11 -13.52 9.00
C ILE A 106 14.00 -12.55 8.62
N HIS A 107 12.93 -12.57 9.40
CA HIS A 107 11.79 -11.68 9.22
C HIS A 107 11.60 -10.83 10.47
N PHE A 108 11.51 -9.52 10.32
CA PHE A 108 11.13 -8.59 11.38
C PHE A 108 9.63 -8.34 11.30
N ILE A 109 8.91 -8.69 12.37
CA ILE A 109 7.48 -8.44 12.50
C ILE A 109 7.28 -7.45 13.63
N ASP A 110 6.82 -6.26 13.30
CA ASP A 110 6.38 -5.29 14.31
C ASP A 110 4.92 -5.51 14.65
N GLY A 111 4.60 -5.35 15.92
CA GLY A 111 3.26 -5.54 16.42
C GLY A 111 2.75 -4.28 17.13
N PHE A 112 1.60 -3.79 16.72
CA PHE A 112 0.99 -2.59 17.30
C PHE A 112 -0.39 -2.88 17.91
N PRO A 113 -0.77 -2.15 18.99
CA PRO A 113 -2.09 -2.31 19.60
C PRO A 113 -3.18 -1.66 18.74
N ILE A 114 -4.28 -2.37 18.55
CA ILE A 114 -5.52 -1.87 17.94
C ILE A 114 -6.59 -1.88 19.03
N PRO A 115 -6.74 -0.80 19.84
CA PRO A 115 -7.71 -0.77 20.92
C PRO A 115 -9.14 -0.66 20.37
N VAL A 116 -10.02 -1.52 20.86
CA VAL A 116 -11.46 -1.50 20.51
C VAL A 116 -12.20 -0.43 21.33
N CYS A 117 -11.80 -0.24 22.58
CA CYS A 117 -12.37 0.79 23.45
C CYS A 117 -11.39 1.18 24.55
N ARG A 118 -11.72 2.23 25.32
CA ARG A 118 -10.96 2.61 26.51
C ARG A 118 -10.93 1.44 27.49
N TYR A 119 -9.75 1.10 28.02
CA TYR A 119 -9.53 -0.04 28.92
C TYR A 119 -10.55 -0.13 30.06
N ALA A 120 -10.89 0.98 30.70
CA ALA A 120 -11.88 1.04 31.78
C ALA A 120 -13.31 0.59 31.37
N ARG A 121 -13.62 0.64 30.07
CA ARG A 121 -14.92 0.24 29.51
C ARG A 121 -14.93 -1.20 28.99
N ALA A 122 -13.79 -1.85 28.91
CA ALA A 122 -13.62 -3.16 28.27
C ALA A 122 -14.58 -4.22 28.83
N LYS A 123 -14.75 -4.27 30.13
CA LYS A 123 -15.65 -5.25 30.81
C LYS A 123 -17.13 -5.08 30.42
N LYS A 124 -17.55 -3.87 30.04
CA LYS A 124 -18.95 -3.54 29.67
C LYS A 124 -19.15 -3.52 28.15
N HIS A 125 -18.08 -3.59 27.38
CA HIS A 125 -18.13 -3.51 25.92
C HIS A 125 -18.65 -4.82 25.33
N LYS A 126 -19.68 -4.75 24.47
CA LYS A 126 -20.34 -5.95 23.90
C LYS A 126 -19.74 -6.37 22.55
N ASN A 127 -19.21 -5.41 21.78
CA ASN A 127 -18.65 -5.68 20.44
C ASN A 127 -17.30 -6.37 20.58
N PHE A 128 -17.03 -7.33 19.71
CA PHE A 128 -15.79 -8.11 19.68
C PHE A 128 -15.45 -8.86 20.96
N LYS A 129 -16.46 -9.18 21.80
CA LYS A 129 -16.24 -9.81 23.11
C LYS A 129 -15.57 -11.18 23.03
N GLU A 130 -15.78 -11.91 21.92
CA GLU A 130 -15.21 -13.24 21.69
C GLU A 130 -13.86 -13.22 20.96
N SER A 131 -13.52 -12.09 20.30
CA SER A 131 -12.33 -11.99 19.45
C SER A 131 -11.29 -11.00 19.95
N ALA A 132 -11.67 -9.97 20.72
CA ALA A 132 -10.76 -9.02 21.33
C ALA A 132 -10.28 -9.50 22.71
N GLY A 133 -9.02 -9.23 23.03
CA GLY A 133 -8.39 -9.63 24.29
C GLY A 133 -7.83 -8.47 25.11
N PHE A 134 -7.56 -8.73 26.39
CA PHE A 134 -6.78 -7.82 27.22
C PHE A 134 -5.30 -8.04 26.97
N SER A 135 -4.54 -6.98 26.70
CA SER A 135 -3.12 -7.06 26.41
C SER A 135 -2.38 -5.84 26.93
N TYR A 136 -1.05 -5.87 26.82
CA TYR A 136 -0.16 -4.81 27.28
C TYR A 136 0.77 -4.38 26.14
N CYS A 137 0.87 -3.07 25.91
CA CYS A 137 1.82 -2.49 24.97
C CYS A 137 3.05 -2.00 25.76
N ALA A 138 4.17 -2.71 25.65
CA ALA A 138 5.39 -2.37 26.37
C ALA A 138 5.97 -1.02 25.94
N ALA A 139 5.94 -0.71 24.64
CA ALA A 139 6.45 0.55 24.10
C ALA A 139 5.70 1.80 24.62
N LYS A 140 4.39 1.68 24.86
CA LYS A 140 3.55 2.74 25.43
C LYS A 140 3.30 2.61 26.92
N GLN A 141 3.76 1.51 27.53
CA GLN A 141 3.50 1.15 28.92
C GLN A 141 2.01 1.18 29.32
N GLU A 142 1.14 0.80 28.36
CA GLU A 142 -0.31 0.86 28.53
C GLU A 142 -0.97 -0.50 28.37
N LYS A 143 -1.99 -0.74 29.22
CA LYS A 143 -2.91 -1.88 29.06
C LYS A 143 -4.01 -1.48 28.09
N TYR A 144 -4.34 -2.38 27.16
CA TYR A 144 -5.43 -2.15 26.22
C TYR A 144 -6.34 -3.36 26.09
N TYR A 145 -7.55 -3.14 25.62
CA TYR A 145 -8.49 -4.17 25.20
C TYR A 145 -8.74 -4.04 23.70
N GLY A 146 -8.38 -5.07 22.94
CA GLY A 146 -8.46 -5.00 21.49
C GLY A 146 -7.69 -6.12 20.81
N PHE A 147 -7.13 -5.81 19.66
CA PHE A 147 -6.36 -6.72 18.84
C PHE A 147 -4.89 -6.30 18.82
N LYS A 148 -4.03 -7.25 18.49
CA LYS A 148 -2.64 -6.99 18.14
C LYS A 148 -2.52 -7.08 16.61
N GLY A 149 -2.22 -5.98 15.96
CA GLY A 149 -1.89 -5.96 14.53
C GLY A 149 -0.42 -6.31 14.30
N HIS A 150 -0.14 -6.93 13.18
CA HIS A 150 1.19 -7.23 12.66
C HIS A 150 1.29 -6.75 11.22
#